data_68d7e37c43424e2ba53098444c48f7e8
#
_entry.id   68d7e37c43424e2ba53098444c48f7e8
#
_cell.length_a   1.000
_cell.length_b   1.000
_cell.length_c   1.000
_cell.angle_alpha   90.00
_cell.angle_beta   90.00
_cell.angle_gamma   90.00
#
_symmetry.space_group_name_H-M   'P 1'
#
loop_
_entity.id
_entity.type
_entity.pdbx_description
1 polymer ?
#
loop_
_entity_poly.entity_id
_entity_poly.type
_entity_poly.pdbx_seq_one_letter_code
_entity_poly.pdbx_strand_id
1 'polypeptide(L)'
;MVIDQGYSIAEASRSLNVGETGLRRWVTQLEQERGGSTPASKALTPEQQKIQELEARIHRLEREKSIPKKGYCSLDVGRTRTYALIDQLREQEPVELVCAVLDIATSTYYEHCQRRHDIDAERLHLRSEINRLFTLSRSSAGSRTLVDMMTDLGHKIGRFKVRRLMKEAQLISKQPGSHNYKQASIERPDIPNKLDRQFTVDAPDQVWCGDITYIWAGQSWCYLAVVIDLYRRRVVGWAMSDSSDAALVTKALSMAYEQRGKPSGVMFHSDQGSQYGSRQFRQHLWRYRMTQSMSRRGNCWDNAPMERLFRSLKSEWMPVTGYASFAEASKDISHYLMNYYNWNRPHSYNGGLPPAKAEIQPNLLSGMS
;
A
#
# COMPACT_ATOMS: atom_id res chain seq x y z
N MET A 1 -72.11 37.15 -11.86
CA MET A 1 -73.56 36.81 -11.90
C MET A 1 -74.13 36.60 -10.52
N VAL A 2 -73.78 35.53 -9.73
CA VAL A 2 -74.41 35.31 -8.41
C VAL A 2 -74.05 36.45 -7.45
N ILE A 3 -72.77 36.71 -7.22
CA ILE A 3 -72.28 37.69 -6.22
C ILE A 3 -72.49 39.15 -6.65
N ASP A 4 -72.21 39.46 -7.96
CA ASP A 4 -72.17 40.83 -8.38
C ASP A 4 -73.49 41.32 -9.06
N GLN A 5 -74.33 40.40 -9.51
CA GLN A 5 -75.59 40.68 -10.21
C GLN A 5 -76.82 40.14 -9.55
N GLY A 6 -76.68 39.44 -8.40
CA GLY A 6 -77.79 38.97 -7.56
C GLY A 6 -78.60 37.81 -8.12
N TYR A 7 -78.07 37.04 -9.11
CA TYR A 7 -78.75 35.86 -9.62
C TYR A 7 -78.77 34.72 -8.57
N SER A 8 -79.81 33.98 -8.55
CA SER A 8 -79.86 32.76 -7.72
C SER A 8 -78.92 31.69 -8.29
N ILE A 9 -78.37 30.83 -7.44
CA ILE A 9 -77.49 29.72 -7.87
C ILE A 9 -78.14 28.86 -8.92
N ALA A 10 -79.43 28.59 -8.80
CA ALA A 10 -80.21 27.77 -9.77
C ALA A 10 -80.35 28.44 -11.14
N GLU A 11 -80.53 29.74 -11.19
CA GLU A 11 -80.61 30.55 -12.43
C GLU A 11 -79.24 30.62 -13.11
N ALA A 12 -78.20 30.90 -12.35
CA ALA A 12 -76.83 30.99 -12.86
C ALA A 12 -76.32 29.61 -13.34
N SER A 13 -76.70 28.51 -12.65
CA SER A 13 -76.41 27.13 -13.05
C SER A 13 -77.02 26.78 -14.39
N ARG A 14 -78.27 27.12 -14.60
CA ARG A 14 -78.97 26.92 -15.89
C ARG A 14 -78.35 27.77 -17.01
N SER A 15 -78.06 29.01 -16.75
CA SER A 15 -77.46 29.97 -17.68
C SER A 15 -76.03 29.56 -18.15
N LEU A 16 -75.24 29.01 -17.27
CA LEU A 16 -73.86 28.64 -17.51
C LEU A 16 -73.70 27.13 -17.88
N ASN A 17 -74.76 26.37 -17.83
CA ASN A 17 -74.79 24.93 -18.05
C ASN A 17 -73.77 24.17 -17.13
N VAL A 18 -73.75 24.52 -15.87
CA VAL A 18 -72.84 23.95 -14.85
C VAL A 18 -73.69 23.41 -13.69
N GLY A 19 -73.25 22.28 -13.10
CA GLY A 19 -73.98 21.67 -11.98
C GLY A 19 -74.07 22.61 -10.77
N GLU A 20 -75.22 22.71 -10.11
CA GLU A 20 -75.47 23.64 -8.98
C GLU A 20 -74.50 23.43 -7.82
N THR A 21 -74.13 22.18 -7.53
CA THR A 21 -73.18 21.85 -6.45
C THR A 21 -71.78 22.42 -6.71
N GLY A 22 -71.31 22.39 -7.97
CA GLY A 22 -70.03 22.95 -8.38
C GLY A 22 -70.05 24.48 -8.28
N LEU A 23 -71.15 25.10 -8.79
CA LEU A 23 -71.32 26.54 -8.79
C LEU A 23 -71.43 27.08 -7.33
N ARG A 24 -72.15 26.40 -6.44
CA ARG A 24 -72.26 26.78 -5.03
C ARG A 24 -70.89 26.74 -4.34
N ARG A 25 -70.07 25.73 -4.63
CA ARG A 25 -68.71 25.66 -4.09
C ARG A 25 -67.82 26.79 -4.58
N TRP A 26 -67.91 27.12 -5.85
CA TRP A 26 -67.12 28.25 -6.43
C TRP A 26 -67.59 29.59 -5.90
N VAL A 27 -68.89 29.82 -5.72
CA VAL A 27 -69.43 31.07 -5.13
C VAL A 27 -68.92 31.22 -3.69
N THR A 28 -69.06 30.19 -2.87
CA THR A 28 -68.54 30.20 -1.48
C THR A 28 -67.03 30.43 -1.43
N GLN A 29 -66.27 29.79 -2.31
CA GLN A 29 -64.83 30.02 -2.38
C GLN A 29 -64.50 31.44 -2.81
N LEU A 30 -65.18 32.00 -3.77
CA LEU A 30 -64.97 33.40 -4.23
C LEU A 30 -65.32 34.44 -3.16
N GLU A 31 -66.40 34.20 -2.37
CA GLU A 31 -66.76 35.01 -1.21
C GLU A 31 -65.66 34.98 -0.13
N GLN A 32 -65.12 33.83 0.18
CA GLN A 32 -64.01 33.67 1.12
C GLN A 32 -62.74 34.33 0.63
N GLU A 33 -62.41 34.22 -0.66
CA GLU A 33 -61.25 34.86 -1.28
C GLU A 33 -61.39 36.40 -1.26
N ARG A 34 -62.56 36.97 -1.54
CA ARG A 34 -62.87 38.40 -1.43
C ARG A 34 -62.80 38.87 0.01
N GLY A 35 -63.14 38.04 0.96
CA GLY A 35 -62.98 38.30 2.40
C GLY A 35 -61.50 38.20 2.90
N GLY A 36 -60.51 37.95 1.99
CA GLY A 36 -59.08 37.92 2.33
C GLY A 36 -58.57 36.57 2.84
N SER A 37 -59.36 35.52 2.75
CA SER A 37 -58.95 34.18 3.17
C SER A 37 -58.33 33.40 1.99
N THR A 38 -57.09 32.87 2.18
CA THR A 38 -56.44 32.02 1.16
C THR A 38 -57.02 30.64 1.16
N PRO A 39 -57.57 30.12 0.06
CA PRO A 39 -58.19 28.82 0.00
C PRO A 39 -57.12 27.71 -0.03
N ALA A 40 -57.45 26.52 0.48
CA ALA A 40 -56.60 25.30 0.39
C ALA A 40 -56.50 24.73 -1.04
N SER A 41 -57.45 25.03 -1.90
CA SER A 41 -57.48 24.70 -3.34
C SER A 41 -56.90 25.84 -4.17
N LYS A 42 -56.74 25.61 -5.49
CA LYS A 42 -56.27 26.68 -6.39
C LYS A 42 -57.24 27.87 -6.30
N ALA A 43 -56.71 29.07 -5.98
CA ALA A 43 -57.47 30.28 -5.84
C ALA A 43 -58.13 30.71 -7.16
N LEU A 44 -59.32 31.32 -7.07
CA LEU A 44 -60.08 31.79 -8.24
C LEU A 44 -59.73 33.22 -8.60
N THR A 45 -59.44 34.08 -7.62
CA THR A 45 -59.06 35.47 -7.87
C THR A 45 -57.57 35.62 -8.17
N PRO A 46 -57.21 36.53 -9.12
CA PRO A 46 -55.80 36.74 -9.47
C PRO A 46 -54.92 37.15 -8.29
N GLU A 47 -55.50 37.92 -7.35
CA GLU A 47 -54.81 38.40 -6.14
C GLU A 47 -54.49 37.24 -5.19
N GLN A 48 -55.44 36.35 -4.93
CA GLN A 48 -55.22 35.17 -4.09
C GLN A 48 -54.34 34.13 -4.76
N GLN A 49 -54.37 33.98 -6.08
CA GLN A 49 -53.40 33.17 -6.81
C GLN A 49 -51.99 33.67 -6.62
N LYS A 50 -51.79 34.99 -6.65
CA LYS A 50 -50.49 35.60 -6.40
C LYS A 50 -50.00 35.41 -4.99
N ILE A 51 -50.91 35.49 -4.01
CA ILE A 51 -50.59 35.21 -2.60
C ILE A 51 -50.14 33.76 -2.44
N GLN A 52 -50.86 32.79 -2.99
CA GLN A 52 -50.49 31.38 -2.94
C GLN A 52 -49.11 31.10 -3.60
N GLU A 53 -48.83 31.77 -4.72
CA GLU A 53 -47.51 31.67 -5.41
C GLU A 53 -46.40 32.24 -4.50
N LEU A 54 -46.63 33.38 -3.86
CA LEU A 54 -45.65 33.99 -2.99
C LEU A 54 -45.41 33.20 -1.71
N GLU A 55 -46.45 32.66 -1.09
CA GLU A 55 -46.36 31.77 0.08
C GLU A 55 -45.60 30.51 -0.24
N ALA A 56 -45.87 29.85 -1.37
CA ALA A 56 -45.13 28.67 -1.85
C ALA A 56 -43.64 29.03 -2.07
N ARG A 57 -43.35 30.21 -2.62
CA ARG A 57 -42.00 30.71 -2.83
C ARG A 57 -41.28 30.99 -1.51
N ILE A 58 -41.95 31.61 -0.55
CA ILE A 58 -41.40 31.86 0.80
C ILE A 58 -41.06 30.50 1.47
N HIS A 59 -41.99 29.57 1.46
CA HIS A 59 -41.79 28.27 2.06
C HIS A 59 -40.62 27.54 1.44
N ARG A 60 -40.44 27.62 0.11
CA ARG A 60 -39.30 27.08 -0.59
C ARG A 60 -37.98 27.74 -0.15
N LEU A 61 -37.94 29.10 -0.11
CA LEU A 61 -36.76 29.85 0.29
C LEU A 61 -36.37 29.62 1.76
N GLU A 62 -37.33 29.44 2.65
CA GLU A 62 -37.07 29.09 4.05
C GLU A 62 -36.46 27.71 4.18
N ARG A 63 -36.92 26.71 3.40
CA ARG A 63 -36.33 25.38 3.33
C ARG A 63 -34.92 25.44 2.74
N GLU A 64 -34.73 26.13 1.62
CA GLU A 64 -33.40 26.35 1.02
C GLU A 64 -32.42 26.99 1.99
N LYS A 65 -32.87 27.96 2.80
CA LYS A 65 -32.08 28.67 3.84
C LYS A 65 -31.76 27.78 5.06
N SER A 66 -32.60 26.80 5.36
CA SER A 66 -32.39 25.88 6.48
C SER A 66 -31.25 24.85 6.22
N ILE A 67 -31.07 24.45 4.98
CA ILE A 67 -30.07 23.44 4.55
C ILE A 67 -28.62 23.89 4.82
N PRO A 68 -28.17 25.12 4.42
CA PRO A 68 -26.82 25.58 4.73
C PRO A 68 -26.56 25.72 6.24
N LYS A 69 -27.55 26.11 7.04
CA LYS A 69 -27.38 26.22 8.51
C LYS A 69 -27.07 24.85 9.15
N LYS A 70 -27.57 23.75 8.61
CA LYS A 70 -27.28 22.40 9.08
C LYS A 70 -25.93 21.90 8.59
N GLY A 71 -25.37 22.48 7.51
CA GLY A 71 -24.13 22.09 6.89
C GLY A 71 -22.93 23.03 7.07
N TYR A 72 -23.01 24.03 7.97
CA TYR A 72 -22.10 25.18 8.05
C TYR A 72 -20.62 24.93 8.38
N CYS A 73 -20.19 23.68 8.46
CA CYS A 73 -18.76 23.35 8.67
C CYS A 73 -18.00 22.96 7.39
N SER A 74 -18.51 23.24 6.17
CA SER A 74 -17.95 22.54 5.02
C SER A 74 -17.82 23.30 3.70
N LEU A 75 -17.52 24.60 3.70
CA LEU A 75 -17.16 25.31 2.47
C LEU A 75 -15.80 24.87 1.87
N ASP A 76 -15.03 24.03 2.59
CA ASP A 76 -13.76 23.46 2.14
C ASP A 76 -13.73 21.91 2.26
N VAL A 77 -14.87 21.27 2.11
CA VAL A 77 -15.00 19.82 2.28
C VAL A 77 -15.08 19.13 0.94
N GLY A 78 -14.07 18.30 0.66
CA GLY A 78 -14.03 17.52 -0.56
C GLY A 78 -15.32 16.72 -0.80
N ARG A 79 -15.65 16.48 -2.08
CA ARG A 79 -16.91 15.86 -2.60
C ARG A 79 -17.48 14.72 -1.76
N THR A 80 -16.62 13.91 -1.15
CA THR A 80 -17.03 12.75 -0.32
C THR A 80 -17.84 13.16 0.92
N ARG A 81 -17.47 14.27 1.56
CA ARG A 81 -18.20 14.77 2.73
C ARG A 81 -19.51 15.46 2.32
N THR A 82 -19.52 16.09 1.16
CA THR A 82 -20.73 16.68 0.62
C THR A 82 -21.79 15.61 0.34
N TYR A 83 -21.40 14.47 -0.23
CA TYR A 83 -22.33 13.34 -0.41
C TYR A 83 -22.83 12.76 0.91
N ALA A 84 -21.97 12.65 1.93
CA ALA A 84 -22.39 12.21 3.27
C ALA A 84 -23.40 13.20 3.90
N LEU A 85 -23.26 14.51 3.66
CA LEU A 85 -24.22 15.50 4.10
C LEU A 85 -25.57 15.35 3.37
N ILE A 86 -25.55 15.08 2.07
CA ILE A 86 -26.79 14.78 1.32
C ILE A 86 -27.45 13.53 1.89
N ASP A 87 -26.68 12.47 2.21
CA ASP A 87 -27.21 11.26 2.82
C ASP A 87 -27.89 11.52 4.18
N GLN A 88 -27.43 12.45 4.96
CA GLN A 88 -28.05 12.85 6.24
C GLN A 88 -29.31 13.70 6.05
N LEU A 89 -29.28 14.63 5.09
CA LEU A 89 -30.37 15.58 4.89
C LEU A 89 -31.54 14.99 4.09
N ARG A 90 -31.33 13.95 3.27
CA ARG A 90 -32.39 13.33 2.47
C ARG A 90 -33.50 12.67 3.29
N GLU A 91 -33.28 12.45 4.59
CA GLU A 91 -34.33 11.97 5.50
C GLU A 91 -35.35 13.05 5.85
N GLN A 92 -34.99 14.33 5.73
CA GLN A 92 -35.78 15.47 6.12
C GLN A 92 -36.21 16.36 4.94
N GLU A 93 -35.42 16.36 3.86
CA GLU A 93 -35.61 17.22 2.71
C GLU A 93 -35.49 16.45 1.38
N PRO A 94 -36.21 16.88 0.31
CA PRO A 94 -36.07 16.26 -1.00
C PRO A 94 -34.64 16.35 -1.53
N VAL A 95 -34.14 15.25 -2.11
CA VAL A 95 -32.76 15.14 -2.63
C VAL A 95 -32.46 16.22 -3.67
N GLU A 96 -33.44 16.54 -4.53
CA GLU A 96 -33.31 17.56 -5.57
C GLU A 96 -33.04 18.94 -4.96
N LEU A 97 -33.73 19.29 -3.87
CA LEU A 97 -33.56 20.57 -3.18
C LEU A 97 -32.19 20.65 -2.49
N VAL A 98 -31.79 19.58 -1.80
CA VAL A 98 -30.47 19.48 -1.14
C VAL A 98 -29.34 19.58 -2.15
N CYS A 99 -29.43 18.85 -3.25
CA CYS A 99 -28.45 18.88 -4.33
C CYS A 99 -28.36 20.26 -4.98
N ALA A 100 -29.49 20.92 -5.24
CA ALA A 100 -29.52 22.28 -5.82
C ALA A 100 -28.85 23.30 -4.90
N VAL A 101 -29.12 23.25 -3.58
CA VAL A 101 -28.49 24.15 -2.59
C VAL A 101 -26.99 23.92 -2.44
N LEU A 102 -26.52 22.68 -2.63
CA LEU A 102 -25.10 22.32 -2.52
C LEU A 102 -24.36 22.39 -3.86
N ASP A 103 -25.02 22.87 -4.94
CA ASP A 103 -24.47 22.98 -6.30
C ASP A 103 -23.94 21.64 -6.84
N ILE A 104 -24.71 20.56 -6.64
CA ILE A 104 -24.40 19.23 -7.13
C ILE A 104 -25.53 18.74 -8.02
N ALA A 105 -25.19 18.23 -9.21
CA ALA A 105 -26.19 17.58 -10.04
C ALA A 105 -26.71 16.32 -9.36
N THR A 106 -28.04 16.15 -9.33
CA THR A 106 -28.70 14.95 -8.73
C THR A 106 -28.20 13.65 -9.37
N SER A 107 -27.95 13.66 -10.70
CA SER A 107 -27.36 12.53 -11.41
C SER A 107 -26.00 12.11 -10.84
N THR A 108 -25.14 13.08 -10.53
CA THR A 108 -23.81 12.84 -9.95
C THR A 108 -23.90 12.23 -8.54
N TYR A 109 -24.89 12.66 -7.74
CA TYR A 109 -25.14 12.06 -6.44
C TYR A 109 -25.64 10.62 -6.55
N TYR A 110 -26.64 10.34 -7.42
CA TYR A 110 -27.14 8.98 -7.62
C TYR A 110 -26.08 8.05 -8.24
N GLU A 111 -25.26 8.54 -9.16
CA GLU A 111 -24.10 7.79 -9.67
C GLU A 111 -23.11 7.44 -8.55
N HIS A 112 -22.86 8.39 -7.62
CA HIS A 112 -22.05 8.10 -6.43
C HIS A 112 -22.68 7.00 -5.56
N CYS A 113 -24.02 7.06 -5.34
CA CYS A 113 -24.72 6.04 -4.58
C CYS A 113 -24.63 4.66 -5.25
N GLN A 114 -24.80 4.55 -6.56
CA GLN A 114 -24.62 3.31 -7.31
C GLN A 114 -23.20 2.77 -7.18
N ARG A 115 -22.19 3.59 -7.39
CA ARG A 115 -20.79 3.20 -7.23
C ARG A 115 -20.42 2.68 -5.84
N ARG A 116 -21.14 3.07 -4.79
CA ARG A 116 -20.96 2.54 -3.43
C ARG A 116 -21.44 1.10 -3.30
N HIS A 117 -22.39 0.69 -4.12
CA HIS A 117 -22.93 -0.69 -4.14
C HIS A 117 -22.21 -1.59 -5.12
N ASP A 118 -21.49 -1.01 -6.09
CA ASP A 118 -20.72 -1.80 -7.04
C ASP A 118 -19.47 -2.40 -6.37
N ILE A 119 -19.38 -3.71 -6.40
CA ILE A 119 -18.21 -4.44 -5.91
C ILE A 119 -17.12 -4.34 -6.97
N ASP A 120 -16.09 -3.53 -6.69
CA ASP A 120 -14.85 -3.48 -7.50
C ASP A 120 -14.04 -4.77 -7.28
N ALA A 121 -14.36 -5.80 -8.06
CA ALA A 121 -13.72 -7.11 -7.95
C ALA A 121 -12.20 -7.06 -8.21
N GLU A 122 -11.74 -6.21 -9.15
CA GLU A 122 -10.32 -6.00 -9.41
C GLU A 122 -9.63 -5.42 -8.18
N ARG A 123 -10.22 -4.41 -7.55
CA ARG A 123 -9.69 -3.79 -6.35
C ARG A 123 -9.61 -4.76 -5.17
N LEU A 124 -10.64 -5.59 -4.98
CA LEU A 124 -10.65 -6.63 -3.96
C LEU A 124 -9.56 -7.67 -4.21
N HIS A 125 -9.39 -8.10 -5.46
CA HIS A 125 -8.31 -9.02 -5.85
C HIS A 125 -6.94 -8.40 -5.56
N LEU A 126 -6.66 -7.18 -6.02
CA LEU A 126 -5.40 -6.49 -5.77
C LEU A 126 -5.14 -6.30 -4.27
N ARG A 127 -6.17 -6.00 -3.47
CA ARG A 127 -6.04 -5.88 -2.01
C ARG A 127 -5.70 -7.21 -1.36
N SER A 128 -6.31 -8.30 -1.82
CA SER A 128 -6.01 -9.66 -1.35
C SER A 128 -4.56 -10.05 -1.66
N GLU A 129 -4.10 -9.80 -2.88
CA GLU A 129 -2.71 -10.08 -3.27
C GLU A 129 -1.69 -9.23 -2.47
N ILE A 130 -1.96 -7.95 -2.27
CA ILE A 130 -1.13 -7.08 -1.42
C ILE A 130 -1.06 -7.61 0.01
N ASN A 131 -2.18 -8.06 0.58
CA ASN A 131 -2.22 -8.64 1.92
C ASN A 131 -1.40 -9.94 2.01
N ARG A 132 -1.55 -10.82 1.01
CA ARG A 132 -0.77 -12.06 0.90
C ARG A 132 0.74 -11.78 0.84
N LEU A 133 1.18 -10.85 -0.01
CA LEU A 133 2.59 -10.47 -0.16
C LEU A 133 3.13 -9.78 1.10
N PHE A 134 2.32 -8.95 1.75
CA PHE A 134 2.68 -8.33 3.01
C PHE A 134 2.88 -9.37 4.13
N THR A 135 2.01 -10.37 4.21
CA THR A 135 2.14 -11.50 5.14
C THR A 135 3.38 -12.34 4.83
N LEU A 136 3.63 -12.63 3.54
CA LEU A 136 4.84 -13.34 3.09
C LEU A 136 6.13 -12.64 3.53
N SER A 137 6.14 -11.30 3.53
CA SER A 137 7.25 -10.48 3.99
C SER A 137 7.33 -10.32 5.51
N ARG A 138 6.49 -11.00 6.29
CA ARG A 138 6.35 -10.83 7.74
C ARG A 138 6.10 -9.38 8.16
N SER A 139 5.25 -8.70 7.42
CA SER A 139 4.89 -7.29 7.64
C SER A 139 6.05 -6.30 7.48
N SER A 140 7.11 -6.66 6.77
CA SER A 140 8.26 -5.79 6.53
C SER A 140 8.17 -5.01 5.22
N ALA A 141 7.45 -5.52 4.22
CA ALA A 141 7.36 -4.90 2.91
C ALA A 141 6.61 -3.56 2.95
N GLY A 142 7.29 -2.49 2.54
CA GLY A 142 6.67 -1.19 2.32
C GLY A 142 6.05 -1.07 0.92
N SER A 143 5.38 0.07 0.66
CA SER A 143 4.67 0.28 -0.62
C SER A 143 5.54 0.17 -1.87
N ARG A 144 6.84 0.48 -1.81
CA ARG A 144 7.77 0.30 -2.94
C ARG A 144 8.04 -1.17 -3.18
N THR A 145 8.42 -1.89 -2.14
CA THR A 145 8.67 -3.33 -2.19
C THR A 145 7.45 -4.11 -2.69
N LEU A 146 6.25 -3.73 -2.22
CA LEU A 146 5.00 -4.36 -2.69
C LEU A 146 4.71 -4.06 -4.16
N VAL A 147 5.05 -2.87 -4.69
CA VAL A 147 4.95 -2.58 -6.13
C VAL A 147 5.85 -3.53 -6.91
N ASP A 148 7.11 -3.69 -6.50
CA ASP A 148 8.06 -4.57 -7.17
C ASP A 148 7.56 -6.03 -7.15
N MET A 149 7.07 -6.52 -5.99
CA MET A 149 6.49 -7.86 -5.87
C MET A 149 5.24 -8.07 -6.72
N MET A 150 4.35 -7.07 -6.79
CA MET A 150 3.15 -7.10 -7.63
C MET A 150 3.51 -7.07 -9.12
N THR A 151 4.53 -6.31 -9.50
CA THR A 151 5.04 -6.24 -10.87
C THR A 151 5.65 -7.58 -11.30
N ASP A 152 6.40 -8.23 -10.42
CA ASP A 152 6.96 -9.57 -10.62
C ASP A 152 5.87 -10.65 -10.85
N LEU A 153 4.67 -10.45 -10.29
CA LEU A 153 3.48 -11.26 -10.53
C LEU A 153 2.67 -10.84 -11.78
N GLY A 154 3.14 -9.85 -12.54
CA GLY A 154 2.49 -9.36 -13.75
C GLY A 154 1.43 -8.26 -13.54
N HIS A 155 1.23 -7.77 -12.32
CA HIS A 155 0.28 -6.69 -12.07
C HIS A 155 0.89 -5.32 -12.35
N LYS A 156 0.28 -4.55 -13.26
CA LYS A 156 0.66 -3.15 -13.52
C LYS A 156 0.01 -2.22 -12.49
N ILE A 157 0.68 -1.96 -11.38
CA ILE A 157 0.15 -1.15 -10.29
C ILE A 157 1.15 -0.08 -9.84
N GLY A 158 0.68 1.16 -9.66
CA GLY A 158 1.52 2.26 -9.18
C GLY A 158 1.58 2.35 -7.65
N ARG A 159 2.66 2.96 -7.14
CA ARG A 159 2.93 3.11 -5.70
C ARG A 159 1.77 3.78 -4.93
N PHE A 160 1.11 4.78 -5.52
CA PHE A 160 0.00 5.47 -4.86
C PHE A 160 -1.24 4.56 -4.69
N LYS A 161 -1.54 3.72 -5.71
CA LYS A 161 -2.64 2.72 -5.62
C LYS A 161 -2.31 1.69 -4.53
N VAL A 162 -1.07 1.16 -4.50
CA VAL A 162 -0.61 0.23 -3.45
C VAL A 162 -0.71 0.87 -2.06
N ARG A 163 -0.21 2.10 -1.87
CA ARG A 163 -0.29 2.80 -0.58
C ARG A 163 -1.72 2.98 -0.08
N ARG A 164 -2.66 3.29 -1.00
CA ARG A 164 -4.07 3.41 -0.67
C ARG A 164 -4.66 2.07 -0.24
N LEU A 165 -4.39 0.98 -0.97
CA LEU A 165 -4.84 -0.36 -0.63
C LEU A 165 -4.25 -0.87 0.69
N MET A 166 -2.97 -0.57 0.97
CA MET A 166 -2.36 -0.84 2.28
C MET A 166 -3.09 -0.11 3.41
N LYS A 167 -3.41 1.18 3.22
CA LYS A 167 -4.15 1.96 4.22
C LYS A 167 -5.54 1.40 4.48
N GLU A 168 -6.26 0.99 3.44
CA GLU A 168 -7.57 0.36 3.53
C GLU A 168 -7.54 -0.99 4.26
N ALA A 169 -6.46 -1.76 4.07
CA ALA A 169 -6.22 -3.03 4.75
C ALA A 169 -5.49 -2.86 6.09
N GLN A 170 -5.25 -1.63 6.56
CA GLN A 170 -4.54 -1.30 7.80
C GLN A 170 -3.13 -1.92 7.90
N LEU A 171 -2.45 -2.09 6.77
CA LEU A 171 -1.11 -2.67 6.71
C LEU A 171 -0.05 -1.63 7.00
N ILE A 172 0.72 -1.83 8.08
CA ILE A 172 1.80 -0.95 8.52
C ILE A 172 3.11 -1.74 8.48
N SER A 173 4.06 -1.32 7.63
CA SER A 173 5.36 -1.97 7.52
C SER A 173 6.26 -1.70 8.72
N LYS A 174 7.02 -2.72 9.13
CA LYS A 174 8.07 -2.58 10.16
C LYS A 174 9.12 -1.55 9.72
N GLN A 175 9.56 -0.73 10.65
CA GLN A 175 10.66 0.22 10.42
C GLN A 175 11.96 -0.33 10.99
N PRO A 176 13.09 -0.28 10.23
CA PRO A 176 14.38 -0.69 10.77
C PRO A 176 14.83 0.25 11.89
N GLY A 177 15.34 -0.32 12.98
CA GLY A 177 15.98 0.44 14.06
C GLY A 177 17.34 1.03 13.67
N SER A 178 17.95 1.82 14.57
CA SER A 178 19.32 2.31 14.42
C SER A 178 20.32 1.16 14.45
N HIS A 179 21.38 1.25 13.66
CA HIS A 179 22.44 0.22 13.59
C HIS A 179 23.74 0.74 14.20
N ASN A 180 24.35 -0.05 15.10
CA ASN A 180 25.66 0.22 15.67
C ASN A 180 26.72 -0.63 14.97
N TYR A 181 27.77 0.02 14.47
CA TYR A 181 28.91 -0.64 13.81
C TYR A 181 29.96 -1.08 14.85
N LYS A 182 30.48 -2.30 14.70
CA LYS A 182 31.63 -2.77 15.47
C LYS A 182 32.90 -2.59 14.66
N GLN A 183 33.98 -2.13 15.31
CA GLN A 183 35.29 -1.99 14.68
C GLN A 183 36.13 -3.24 14.88
N ALA A 184 36.84 -3.67 13.82
CA ALA A 184 37.78 -4.76 13.89
C ALA A 184 39.05 -4.37 14.67
N SER A 185 39.57 -5.27 15.50
CA SER A 185 40.72 -5.01 16.40
C SER A 185 42.08 -5.43 15.83
N ILE A 186 42.14 -6.32 14.84
CA ILE A 186 43.40 -6.90 14.33
C ILE A 186 43.48 -6.69 12.82
N GLU A 187 44.65 -6.25 12.31
CA GLU A 187 44.95 -6.10 10.88
C GLU A 187 45.72 -7.32 10.35
N ARG A 188 45.40 -7.71 9.12
CA ARG A 188 46.10 -8.77 8.38
C ARG A 188 46.63 -8.23 7.06
N PRO A 189 47.83 -7.59 7.11
CA PRO A 189 48.40 -6.93 5.96
C PRO A 189 48.84 -7.87 4.84
N ASP A 190 48.97 -9.19 5.14
CA ASP A 190 49.33 -10.22 4.19
C ASP A 190 48.25 -10.56 3.16
N ILE A 191 47.00 -10.11 3.38
CA ILE A 191 45.88 -10.34 2.45
C ILE A 191 45.31 -9.00 1.98
N PRO A 192 45.67 -8.56 0.76
CA PRO A 192 45.27 -7.22 0.29
C PRO A 192 43.78 -7.14 -0.05
N ASN A 193 43.24 -5.90 0.01
CA ASN A 193 41.91 -5.62 -0.52
C ASN A 193 41.98 -5.51 -2.06
N LYS A 194 41.72 -6.61 -2.76
CA LYS A 194 41.69 -6.67 -4.22
C LYS A 194 40.37 -6.21 -4.80
N LEU A 195 39.26 -6.32 -4.02
CA LEU A 195 37.93 -5.91 -4.47
C LEU A 195 37.81 -4.39 -4.59
N ASP A 196 38.45 -3.68 -3.68
CA ASP A 196 38.50 -2.21 -3.62
C ASP A 196 37.16 -1.52 -3.92
N ARG A 197 36.07 -2.05 -3.32
CA ARG A 197 34.68 -1.57 -3.47
C ARG A 197 34.09 -1.68 -4.88
N GLN A 198 34.72 -2.44 -5.77
CA GLN A 198 34.18 -2.71 -7.10
C GLN A 198 33.06 -3.78 -7.00
N PHE A 199 31.93 -3.37 -6.46
CA PHE A 199 30.81 -4.29 -6.20
C PHE A 199 29.95 -4.60 -7.42
N THR A 200 30.22 -3.96 -8.57
CA THR A 200 29.56 -4.28 -9.84
C THR A 200 30.36 -5.34 -10.56
N VAL A 201 29.72 -6.46 -10.86
CA VAL A 201 30.34 -7.64 -11.45
C VAL A 201 29.52 -8.07 -12.68
N ASP A 202 30.19 -8.43 -13.77
CA ASP A 202 29.54 -8.63 -15.07
C ASP A 202 28.94 -10.02 -15.26
N ALA A 203 29.43 -11.01 -14.51
CA ALA A 203 28.98 -12.39 -14.61
C ALA A 203 28.91 -13.08 -13.24
N PRO A 204 28.09 -14.14 -13.11
CA PRO A 204 28.07 -14.95 -11.90
C PRO A 204 29.42 -15.63 -11.64
N ASP A 205 29.67 -15.94 -10.37
CA ASP A 205 30.84 -16.67 -9.90
C ASP A 205 32.20 -15.99 -10.16
N GLN A 206 32.22 -14.66 -10.37
CA GLN A 206 33.46 -13.87 -10.42
C GLN A 206 33.89 -13.42 -9.03
N VAL A 207 32.97 -12.91 -8.22
CA VAL A 207 33.27 -12.41 -6.88
C VAL A 207 32.20 -12.88 -5.89
N TRP A 208 32.63 -13.58 -4.86
CA TRP A 208 31.80 -13.92 -3.72
C TRP A 208 32.21 -13.11 -2.50
N CYS A 209 31.22 -12.62 -1.74
CA CYS A 209 31.46 -11.99 -0.45
C CYS A 209 30.93 -12.87 0.69
N GLY A 210 31.72 -12.99 1.75
CA GLY A 210 31.37 -13.71 2.96
C GLY A 210 31.45 -12.84 4.19
N ASP A 211 30.59 -13.14 5.19
CA ASP A 211 30.60 -12.49 6.51
C ASP A 211 29.86 -13.34 7.54
N ILE A 212 30.09 -13.04 8.83
CA ILE A 212 29.51 -13.75 9.98
C ILE A 212 28.64 -12.77 10.77
N THR A 213 27.46 -13.21 11.16
CA THR A 213 26.62 -12.49 12.12
C THR A 213 26.18 -13.38 13.27
N TYR A 214 25.80 -12.79 14.40
CA TYR A 214 25.28 -13.54 15.55
C TYR A 214 23.78 -13.43 15.64
N ILE A 215 23.17 -14.50 16.14
CA ILE A 215 21.75 -14.70 16.25
C ILE A 215 21.47 -15.27 17.64
N TRP A 216 20.52 -14.67 18.35
CA TRP A 216 20.09 -15.17 19.64
C TRP A 216 19.11 -16.33 19.45
N ALA A 217 19.44 -17.51 19.98
CA ALA A 217 18.62 -18.70 19.90
C ALA A 217 18.66 -19.51 21.19
N GLY A 218 17.51 -19.80 21.76
CA GLY A 218 17.42 -20.41 23.09
C GLY A 218 17.99 -19.48 24.17
N GLN A 219 19.09 -19.87 24.77
CA GLN A 219 19.77 -19.13 25.87
C GLN A 219 21.20 -18.70 25.49
N SER A 220 21.58 -18.82 24.21
CA SER A 220 22.95 -18.57 23.77
C SER A 220 23.00 -17.85 22.41
N TRP A 221 24.18 -17.30 22.13
CA TRP A 221 24.49 -16.77 20.80
C TRP A 221 24.89 -17.90 19.87
N CYS A 222 24.28 -17.92 18.68
CA CYS A 222 24.67 -18.74 17.56
C CYS A 222 25.26 -17.86 16.46
N TYR A 223 26.05 -18.44 15.60
CA TYR A 223 26.77 -17.76 14.55
C TYR A 223 26.26 -18.24 13.19
N LEU A 224 26.02 -17.29 12.30
CA LEU A 224 25.61 -17.53 10.92
C LEU A 224 26.67 -16.97 9.97
N ALA A 225 27.32 -17.83 9.22
CA ALA A 225 28.15 -17.46 8.06
C ALA A 225 27.31 -17.51 6.79
N VAL A 226 27.43 -16.49 5.95
CA VAL A 226 26.72 -16.42 4.66
C VAL A 226 27.70 -16.06 3.56
N VAL A 227 27.50 -16.62 2.38
CA VAL A 227 28.22 -16.30 1.14
C VAL A 227 27.23 -15.81 0.10
N ILE A 228 27.48 -14.64 -0.48
CA ILE A 228 26.71 -14.10 -1.60
C ILE A 228 27.56 -13.98 -2.85
N ASP A 229 26.95 -14.20 -4.00
CA ASP A 229 27.52 -13.83 -5.29
C ASP A 229 27.20 -12.35 -5.57
N LEU A 230 28.21 -11.56 -5.88
CA LEU A 230 28.04 -10.12 -6.12
C LEU A 230 27.33 -9.81 -7.43
N TYR A 231 27.27 -10.74 -8.38
CA TYR A 231 26.63 -10.49 -9.68
C TYR A 231 25.19 -10.01 -9.54
N ARG A 232 24.36 -10.77 -8.81
CA ARG A 232 22.96 -10.41 -8.53
C ARG A 232 22.59 -10.41 -7.05
N ARG A 233 23.60 -10.41 -6.17
CA ARG A 233 23.42 -10.44 -4.70
C ARG A 233 22.74 -11.73 -4.20
N ARG A 234 22.86 -12.83 -4.97
CA ARG A 234 22.26 -14.11 -4.63
C ARG A 234 23.03 -14.77 -3.48
N VAL A 235 22.32 -15.25 -2.47
CA VAL A 235 22.92 -16.11 -1.44
C VAL A 235 23.22 -17.47 -2.09
N VAL A 236 24.48 -17.88 -2.05
CA VAL A 236 24.96 -19.11 -2.65
C VAL A 236 25.44 -20.15 -1.64
N GLY A 237 25.71 -19.74 -0.39
CA GLY A 237 26.06 -20.65 0.68
C GLY A 237 25.84 -20.04 2.05
N TRP A 238 25.61 -20.89 3.03
CA TRP A 238 25.45 -20.49 4.42
C TRP A 238 25.74 -21.66 5.35
N ALA A 239 26.03 -21.34 6.62
CA ALA A 239 26.16 -22.31 7.70
C ALA A 239 25.82 -21.65 9.03
N MET A 240 25.31 -22.44 9.98
CA MET A 240 25.13 -22.02 11.37
C MET A 240 25.90 -22.94 12.33
N SER A 241 26.38 -22.38 13.42
CA SER A 241 27.09 -23.08 14.49
C SER A 241 26.89 -22.35 15.82
N ASP A 242 27.13 -23.03 16.92
CA ASP A 242 27.26 -22.47 18.26
C ASP A 242 28.64 -21.83 18.51
N SER A 243 29.60 -22.05 17.61
CA SER A 243 30.94 -21.44 17.65
C SER A 243 31.26 -20.63 16.40
N SER A 244 31.98 -19.51 16.57
CA SER A 244 32.46 -18.66 15.48
C SER A 244 33.90 -19.02 15.12
N ASP A 245 34.06 -20.16 14.46
CA ASP A 245 35.36 -20.74 14.12
C ASP A 245 35.60 -20.84 12.61
N ALA A 246 36.76 -21.36 12.22
CA ALA A 246 37.12 -21.59 10.83
C ALA A 246 36.25 -22.66 10.16
N ALA A 247 35.72 -23.62 10.94
CA ALA A 247 34.87 -24.68 10.40
C ALA A 247 33.54 -24.12 9.91
N LEU A 248 32.95 -23.14 10.62
CA LEU A 248 31.74 -22.45 10.24
C LEU A 248 31.84 -21.80 8.84
N VAL A 249 32.86 -20.95 8.63
CA VAL A 249 33.06 -20.25 7.35
C VAL A 249 33.43 -21.20 6.21
N THR A 250 34.18 -22.26 6.54
CA THR A 250 34.54 -23.32 5.58
C THR A 250 33.30 -24.08 5.12
N LYS A 251 32.38 -24.39 6.03
CA LYS A 251 31.12 -25.08 5.70
C LYS A 251 30.24 -24.22 4.79
N ALA A 252 30.14 -22.91 5.07
CA ALA A 252 29.41 -21.99 4.21
C ALA A 252 30.03 -21.87 2.80
N LEU A 253 31.37 -21.80 2.72
CA LEU A 253 32.12 -21.77 1.45
C LEU A 253 31.92 -23.07 0.68
N SER A 254 32.00 -24.23 1.35
CA SER A 254 31.85 -25.54 0.70
C SER A 254 30.44 -25.73 0.13
N MET A 255 29.40 -25.29 0.87
CA MET A 255 28.03 -25.27 0.37
C MET A 255 27.91 -24.42 -0.90
N ALA A 256 28.47 -23.19 -0.88
CA ALA A 256 28.48 -22.31 -2.04
C ALA A 256 29.18 -22.97 -3.25
N TYR A 257 30.35 -23.55 -3.02
CA TYR A 257 31.14 -24.22 -4.07
C TYR A 257 30.40 -25.38 -4.73
N GLU A 258 29.78 -26.24 -3.92
CA GLU A 258 29.01 -27.39 -4.44
C GLU A 258 27.73 -26.92 -5.17
N GLN A 259 26.98 -26.00 -4.60
CA GLN A 259 25.74 -25.50 -5.22
C GLN A 259 25.97 -24.76 -6.54
N ARG A 260 27.14 -24.15 -6.71
CA ARG A 260 27.48 -23.39 -7.92
C ARG A 260 28.19 -24.26 -8.97
N GLY A 261 28.25 -25.57 -8.77
CA GLY A 261 28.88 -26.50 -9.73
C GLY A 261 30.40 -26.41 -9.76
N LYS A 262 31.02 -26.05 -8.64
CA LYS A 262 32.48 -26.05 -8.44
C LYS A 262 33.24 -25.08 -9.34
N PRO A 263 32.87 -23.76 -9.32
CA PRO A 263 33.51 -22.77 -10.16
C PRO A 263 34.99 -22.59 -9.79
N SER A 264 35.81 -22.21 -10.74
CA SER A 264 37.23 -21.89 -10.54
C SER A 264 37.49 -20.41 -10.82
N GLY A 265 38.54 -19.85 -10.20
CA GLY A 265 38.95 -18.46 -10.43
C GLY A 265 38.10 -17.39 -9.68
N VAL A 266 37.19 -17.79 -8.81
CA VAL A 266 36.36 -16.90 -8.01
C VAL A 266 37.23 -16.09 -7.05
N MET A 267 37.00 -14.78 -6.94
CA MET A 267 37.56 -13.96 -5.86
C MET A 267 36.63 -14.07 -4.65
N PHE A 268 37.15 -14.51 -3.51
CA PHE A 268 36.42 -14.51 -2.24
C PHE A 268 36.83 -13.32 -1.39
N HIS A 269 35.90 -12.42 -1.12
CA HIS A 269 36.10 -11.23 -0.30
C HIS A 269 35.41 -11.37 1.06
N SER A 270 36.09 -10.95 2.13
CA SER A 270 35.55 -10.95 3.48
C SER A 270 36.05 -9.73 4.29
N ASP A 271 35.51 -9.55 5.48
CA ASP A 271 36.13 -8.71 6.53
C ASP A 271 37.45 -9.34 7.03
N GLN A 272 38.13 -8.66 7.97
CA GLN A 272 39.35 -9.15 8.58
C GLN A 272 39.13 -10.12 9.76
N GLY A 273 38.00 -10.83 9.78
CA GLY A 273 37.73 -11.85 10.79
C GLY A 273 38.80 -12.93 10.83
N SER A 274 39.21 -13.32 12.06
CA SER A 274 40.25 -14.35 12.27
C SER A 274 39.92 -15.69 11.60
N GLN A 275 38.65 -16.01 11.44
CA GLN A 275 38.13 -17.21 10.78
C GLN A 275 38.55 -17.26 9.32
N TYR A 276 38.43 -16.14 8.59
CA TYR A 276 38.79 -16.02 7.19
C TYR A 276 40.31 -16.00 6.95
N GLY A 277 41.10 -15.54 7.94
CA GLY A 277 42.54 -15.59 7.90
C GLY A 277 43.13 -16.92 8.36
N SER A 278 42.32 -17.89 8.79
CA SER A 278 42.77 -19.17 9.32
C SER A 278 43.41 -20.04 8.23
N ARG A 279 44.36 -20.91 8.65
CA ARG A 279 45.01 -21.88 7.75
C ARG A 279 43.97 -22.79 7.09
N GLN A 280 42.99 -23.27 7.85
CA GLN A 280 41.93 -24.14 7.35
C GLN A 280 41.14 -23.51 6.21
N PHE A 281 40.67 -22.26 6.38
CA PHE A 281 39.89 -21.54 5.35
C PHE A 281 40.73 -21.26 4.10
N ARG A 282 41.99 -20.81 4.28
CA ARG A 282 42.92 -20.54 3.17
C ARG A 282 43.23 -21.80 2.37
N GLN A 283 43.36 -22.97 3.02
CA GLN A 283 43.57 -24.27 2.33
C GLN A 283 42.35 -24.64 1.46
N HIS A 284 41.11 -24.32 1.89
CA HIS A 284 39.93 -24.54 1.06
C HIS A 284 39.87 -23.62 -0.13
N LEU A 285 40.18 -22.31 0.05
CA LEU A 285 40.31 -21.40 -1.09
C LEU A 285 41.35 -21.88 -2.10
N TRP A 286 42.51 -22.29 -1.65
CA TRP A 286 43.55 -22.86 -2.53
C TRP A 286 43.07 -24.10 -3.28
N ARG A 287 42.43 -25.05 -2.57
CA ARG A 287 41.89 -26.27 -3.17
C ARG A 287 40.82 -25.93 -4.22
N TYR A 288 40.01 -24.93 -3.99
CA TYR A 288 38.96 -24.51 -4.92
C TYR A 288 39.49 -23.54 -5.99
N ARG A 289 40.79 -23.25 -6.01
CA ARG A 289 41.43 -22.30 -6.94
C ARG A 289 40.81 -20.91 -6.89
N MET A 290 40.50 -20.45 -5.69
CA MET A 290 39.93 -19.15 -5.41
C MET A 290 40.97 -18.13 -4.94
N THR A 291 40.83 -16.87 -5.33
CA THR A 291 41.67 -15.76 -4.88
C THR A 291 41.06 -15.12 -3.64
N GLN A 292 41.87 -14.93 -2.59
CA GLN A 292 41.42 -14.23 -1.39
C GLN A 292 41.60 -12.71 -1.49
N SER A 293 40.59 -11.98 -0.97
CA SER A 293 40.59 -10.52 -0.77
C SER A 293 40.01 -10.22 0.61
N MET A 294 40.56 -9.25 1.33
CA MET A 294 40.02 -8.84 2.64
C MET A 294 39.84 -7.32 2.70
N SER A 295 38.80 -6.87 3.41
CA SER A 295 38.54 -5.45 3.68
C SER A 295 39.71 -4.79 4.39
N ARG A 296 39.87 -3.48 4.24
CA ARG A 296 40.80 -2.69 5.04
C ARG A 296 40.33 -2.63 6.49
N ARG A 297 41.28 -2.53 7.42
CA ARG A 297 40.98 -2.45 8.86
C ARG A 297 40.05 -1.28 9.17
N GLY A 298 39.01 -1.55 9.95
CA GLY A 298 38.07 -0.54 10.41
C GLY A 298 37.17 0.05 9.32
N ASN A 299 37.24 -0.50 8.10
CA ASN A 299 36.51 0.01 6.96
C ASN A 299 35.33 -0.90 6.61
N CYS A 300 34.19 -0.68 7.31
CA CYS A 300 32.96 -1.44 7.10
C CYS A 300 32.40 -1.31 5.66
N TRP A 301 32.70 -0.20 4.99
CA TRP A 301 32.24 0.04 3.61
C TRP A 301 32.80 -0.97 2.59
N ASP A 302 33.92 -1.61 2.90
CA ASP A 302 34.55 -2.57 2.01
C ASP A 302 33.76 -3.90 1.91
N ASN A 303 32.80 -4.17 2.86
CA ASN A 303 31.91 -5.32 2.83
C ASN A 303 30.40 -4.93 2.88
N ALA A 304 30.06 -3.75 2.38
CA ALA A 304 28.71 -3.18 2.42
C ALA A 304 27.59 -4.11 1.88
N PRO A 305 27.79 -4.96 0.86
CA PRO A 305 26.75 -5.91 0.43
C PRO A 305 26.32 -6.89 1.52
N MET A 306 27.27 -7.41 2.31
CA MET A 306 26.99 -8.35 3.41
C MET A 306 26.30 -7.66 4.58
N GLU A 307 26.74 -6.45 4.94
CA GLU A 307 26.09 -5.65 5.98
C GLU A 307 24.62 -5.39 5.62
N ARG A 308 24.35 -5.09 4.36
CA ARG A 308 22.98 -4.88 3.88
C ARG A 308 22.11 -6.13 3.97
N LEU A 309 22.65 -7.28 3.61
CA LEU A 309 21.98 -8.57 3.76
C LEU A 309 21.61 -8.82 5.23
N PHE A 310 22.57 -8.71 6.13
CA PHE A 310 22.34 -8.98 7.56
C PHE A 310 21.39 -7.97 8.20
N ARG A 311 21.45 -6.71 7.78
CA ARG A 311 20.49 -5.70 8.20
C ARG A 311 19.07 -6.10 7.79
N SER A 312 18.89 -6.53 6.55
CA SER A 312 17.58 -7.01 6.06
C SER A 312 17.11 -8.23 6.84
N LEU A 313 17.96 -9.24 7.04
CA LEU A 313 17.63 -10.41 7.84
C LEU A 313 17.14 -10.02 9.24
N LYS A 314 17.92 -9.19 9.95
CA LYS A 314 17.63 -8.85 11.33
C LYS A 314 16.41 -7.94 11.50
N SER A 315 16.20 -6.97 10.61
CA SER A 315 15.10 -6.00 10.74
C SER A 315 13.79 -6.47 10.12
N GLU A 316 13.85 -7.27 9.06
CA GLU A 316 12.67 -7.66 8.29
C GLU A 316 12.12 -9.03 8.71
N TRP A 317 13.00 -9.97 9.08
CA TRP A 317 12.62 -11.38 9.21
C TRP A 317 12.69 -11.94 10.62
N MET A 318 13.80 -11.68 11.33
CA MET A 318 14.01 -12.28 12.64
C MET A 318 12.95 -11.83 13.68
N PRO A 319 12.51 -12.73 14.57
CA PRO A 319 11.70 -12.37 15.72
C PRO A 319 12.44 -11.39 16.63
N VAL A 320 11.74 -10.40 17.17
CA VAL A 320 12.33 -9.40 18.10
C VAL A 320 12.90 -10.06 19.38
N THR A 321 12.25 -11.11 19.83
CA THR A 321 12.63 -11.88 21.03
C THR A 321 13.73 -12.91 20.78
N GLY A 322 14.21 -13.06 19.52
CA GLY A 322 15.06 -14.16 19.11
C GLY A 322 14.29 -15.47 18.86
N TYR A 323 15.02 -16.55 18.66
CA TYR A 323 14.46 -17.88 18.42
C TYR A 323 14.44 -18.71 19.70
N ALA A 324 13.49 -19.65 19.83
CA ALA A 324 13.41 -20.51 20.99
C ALA A 324 14.50 -21.61 21.02
N SER A 325 15.07 -21.98 19.86
CA SER A 325 16.13 -22.99 19.76
C SER A 325 17.03 -22.77 18.54
N PHE A 326 18.20 -23.39 18.57
CA PHE A 326 19.11 -23.44 17.40
C PHE A 326 18.46 -24.10 16.18
N ALA A 327 17.70 -25.17 16.38
CA ALA A 327 17.03 -25.88 15.28
C ALA A 327 15.94 -25.00 14.61
N GLU A 328 15.18 -24.27 15.40
CA GLU A 328 14.19 -23.28 14.89
C GLU A 328 14.90 -22.17 14.12
N ALA A 329 15.94 -21.56 14.68
CA ALA A 329 16.74 -20.54 14.03
C ALA A 329 17.29 -21.01 12.69
N SER A 330 17.92 -22.19 12.67
CA SER A 330 18.52 -22.78 11.47
C SER A 330 17.49 -23.02 10.36
N LYS A 331 16.33 -23.59 10.69
CA LYS A 331 15.23 -23.82 9.74
C LYS A 331 14.68 -22.52 9.17
N ASP A 332 14.40 -21.56 10.03
CA ASP A 332 13.79 -20.29 9.64
C ASP A 332 14.74 -19.40 8.82
N ILE A 333 16.01 -19.35 9.19
CA ILE A 333 17.04 -18.61 8.47
C ILE A 333 17.34 -19.27 7.12
N SER A 334 17.38 -20.60 7.07
CA SER A 334 17.48 -21.32 5.80
C SER A 334 16.36 -20.92 4.85
N HIS A 335 15.13 -20.91 5.34
CA HIS A 335 13.96 -20.47 4.55
C HIS A 335 14.10 -19.02 4.09
N TYR A 336 14.56 -18.11 4.98
CA TYR A 336 14.81 -16.73 4.59
C TYR A 336 15.83 -16.62 3.46
N LEU A 337 17.01 -17.20 3.64
CA LEU A 337 18.13 -17.04 2.70
C LEU A 337 17.85 -17.70 1.35
N MET A 338 17.40 -18.96 1.37
CA MET A 338 17.30 -19.77 0.18
C MET A 338 15.98 -19.58 -0.59
N ASN A 339 14.87 -19.28 0.13
CA ASN A 339 13.57 -19.10 -0.50
C ASN A 339 13.18 -17.62 -0.57
N TYR A 340 12.96 -16.97 0.57
CA TYR A 340 12.40 -15.62 0.57
C TYR A 340 13.36 -14.60 -0.04
N TYR A 341 14.60 -14.51 0.44
CA TYR A 341 15.59 -13.56 -0.04
C TYR A 341 15.95 -13.78 -1.51
N ASN A 342 16.23 -15.01 -1.89
CA ASN A 342 16.65 -15.35 -3.25
C ASN A 342 15.52 -15.26 -4.29
N TRP A 343 14.28 -15.66 -3.95
CA TRP A 343 13.22 -15.86 -4.93
C TRP A 343 12.03 -14.89 -4.82
N ASN A 344 11.83 -14.25 -3.68
CA ASN A 344 10.64 -13.44 -3.42
C ASN A 344 10.94 -11.99 -3.02
N ARG A 345 12.09 -11.73 -2.37
CA ARG A 345 12.42 -10.41 -1.89
C ARG A 345 12.99 -9.53 -3.01
N PRO A 346 12.31 -8.41 -3.37
CA PRO A 346 12.85 -7.46 -4.34
C PRO A 346 14.19 -6.89 -3.90
N HIS A 347 15.11 -6.75 -4.84
CA HIS A 347 16.42 -6.17 -4.59
C HIS A 347 16.65 -4.97 -5.49
N SER A 348 16.93 -3.78 -4.90
CA SER A 348 17.08 -2.51 -5.63
C SER A 348 18.23 -2.54 -6.66
N TYR A 349 19.31 -3.31 -6.39
CA TYR A 349 20.41 -3.52 -7.32
C TYR A 349 19.98 -4.21 -8.62
N ASN A 350 18.95 -5.02 -8.56
CA ASN A 350 18.40 -5.80 -9.67
C ASN A 350 17.14 -5.16 -10.29
N GLY A 351 16.93 -3.85 -10.12
CA GLY A 351 15.74 -3.18 -10.63
C GLY A 351 14.43 -3.67 -10.02
N GLY A 352 14.46 -4.17 -8.78
CA GLY A 352 13.29 -4.72 -8.08
C GLY A 352 13.11 -6.23 -8.24
N LEU A 353 13.88 -6.90 -9.08
CA LEU A 353 13.82 -8.37 -9.20
C LEU A 353 14.50 -9.05 -8.01
N PRO A 354 13.97 -10.19 -7.53
CA PRO A 354 14.66 -11.05 -6.60
C PRO A 354 15.99 -11.58 -7.15
N PRO A 355 17.03 -11.80 -6.30
CA PRO A 355 18.36 -12.16 -6.75
C PRO A 355 18.45 -13.37 -7.70
N ALA A 356 17.77 -14.47 -7.39
CA ALA A 356 17.80 -15.66 -8.22
C ALA A 356 17.06 -15.48 -9.55
N LYS A 357 15.96 -14.75 -9.56
CA LYS A 357 15.23 -14.42 -10.79
C LYS A 357 16.05 -13.51 -11.69
N ALA A 358 16.69 -12.49 -11.11
CA ALA A 358 17.56 -11.58 -11.85
C ALA A 358 18.79 -12.30 -12.46
N GLU A 359 19.27 -13.38 -11.85
CA GLU A 359 20.38 -14.17 -12.38
C GLU A 359 19.94 -15.05 -13.54
N ILE A 360 18.73 -15.61 -13.51
CA ILE A 360 18.23 -16.52 -14.55
C ILE A 360 17.76 -15.74 -15.79
N GLN A 361 17.24 -14.55 -15.63
CA GLN A 361 16.83 -13.72 -16.77
C GLN A 361 18.10 -13.26 -17.52
N PRO A 362 18.37 -13.77 -18.72
CA PRO A 362 19.46 -13.26 -19.53
C PRO A 362 19.21 -11.76 -19.78
N ASN A 363 20.28 -10.99 -19.84
CA ASN A 363 20.28 -9.53 -20.04
C ASN A 363 19.39 -9.07 -21.21
N LEU A 364 18.09 -8.98 -21.02
CA LEU A 364 17.18 -8.31 -21.95
C LEU A 364 17.35 -6.77 -21.91
N LEU A 365 18.18 -6.25 -20.98
CA LEU A 365 18.44 -4.82 -20.80
C LEU A 365 19.76 -4.33 -21.41
N SER A 366 20.59 -5.20 -21.99
CA SER A 366 21.83 -4.78 -22.70
C SER A 366 21.63 -4.49 -24.19
N GLY A 367 20.39 -4.39 -24.65
CA GLY A 367 20.05 -4.12 -26.05
C GLY A 367 19.41 -2.77 -26.35
N MET A 368 19.49 -1.81 -25.44
CA MET A 368 19.12 -0.41 -25.68
C MET A 368 20.35 0.47 -25.51
N SER A 369 21.18 0.52 -26.56
CA SER A 369 22.13 1.59 -26.81
C SER A 369 21.56 2.50 -27.90
#